data_dd76a61666f2371eeac31c039b6d63fa
#
_entry.id   dd76a61666f2371eeac31c039b6d63fa
#
_cell.length_a   1.000
_cell.length_b   1.000
_cell.length_c   1.000
_cell.angle_alpha   90.00
_cell.angle_beta   90.00
_cell.angle_gamma   90.00
#
_symmetry.space_group_name_H-M   'P 1'
#
loop_
_entity.id
_entity.type
_entity.pdbx_description
1 polymer ?
#
loop_
_entity_poly.entity_id
_entity_poly.type
_entity_poly.pdbx_seq_one_letter_code
_entity_poly.pdbx_strand_id
1 'polypeptide(L)'
;KHPYDDYYNMTGSVGAHIMDAMDGTGDFEGTSDTVRYQGIAKLTVNMGMVAYTIHELNSAIAKADAGNIDNDTGAPHNWDEGWAFFHGPDEDYSCSPAKVMEKRAGDFGTANADGVANTFSATEAAMVDGLAALQAGDAAGYTAAADTVVKNLVITYSQAVLKYTYKMDSNTTAEKYQAEGYAFWM
;
A
#
# COMPACT_ATOMS: atom_id res chain seq x y z
N LYS A 1 -0.65 11.78 -12.93
CA LYS A 1 0.52 10.91 -13.19
C LYS A 1 0.73 10.01 -11.99
N HIS A 2 1.01 8.72 -12.22
CA HIS A 2 1.20 7.75 -11.13
C HIS A 2 2.45 8.11 -10.31
N PRO A 3 2.42 8.05 -8.95
CA PRO A 3 3.58 8.44 -8.12
C PRO A 3 4.88 7.72 -8.49
N TYR A 4 4.81 6.44 -8.82
CA TYR A 4 5.96 5.65 -9.26
C TYR A 4 6.53 6.10 -10.59
N ASP A 5 5.73 6.68 -11.50
CA ASP A 5 6.21 7.22 -12.77
C ASP A 5 7.22 8.34 -12.57
N ASP A 6 6.98 9.17 -11.55
CA ASP A 6 7.91 10.25 -11.19
C ASP A 6 9.17 9.70 -10.51
N TYR A 7 9.02 8.73 -9.61
CA TYR A 7 10.14 8.12 -8.91
C TYR A 7 11.09 7.38 -9.87
N TYR A 8 10.55 6.54 -10.75
CA TYR A 8 11.35 5.79 -11.72
C TYR A 8 11.64 6.58 -13.01
N ASN A 9 11.14 7.81 -13.13
CA ASN A 9 11.23 8.64 -14.34
C ASN A 9 10.79 7.87 -15.61
N MET A 10 9.74 7.05 -15.47
CA MET A 10 9.24 6.17 -16.52
C MET A 10 7.70 6.14 -16.50
N THR A 11 7.06 6.57 -17.57
CA THR A 11 5.60 6.48 -17.71
C THR A 11 5.16 5.02 -17.79
N GLY A 12 4.18 4.63 -16.96
CA GLY A 12 3.69 3.25 -16.89
C GLY A 12 4.63 2.31 -16.13
N SER A 13 5.46 2.84 -15.25
CA SER A 13 6.46 2.08 -14.46
C SER A 13 5.86 0.87 -13.74
N VAL A 14 4.71 1.03 -13.08
CA VAL A 14 4.01 -0.08 -12.39
C VAL A 14 3.66 -1.21 -13.35
N GLY A 15 3.05 -0.87 -14.49
CA GLY A 15 2.71 -1.85 -15.52
C GLY A 15 3.95 -2.56 -16.07
N ALA A 16 5.04 -1.81 -16.32
CA ALA A 16 6.28 -2.36 -16.83
C ALA A 16 6.89 -3.41 -15.88
N HIS A 17 7.01 -3.10 -14.59
CA HIS A 17 7.52 -4.05 -13.60
C HIS A 17 6.66 -5.31 -13.46
N ILE A 18 5.34 -5.16 -13.53
CA ILE A 18 4.43 -6.33 -13.51
C ILE A 18 4.59 -7.16 -14.79
N MET A 19 4.68 -6.52 -15.95
CA MET A 19 4.88 -7.21 -17.23
C MET A 19 6.24 -7.92 -17.29
N ASP A 20 7.31 -7.35 -16.75
CA ASP A 20 8.60 -8.02 -16.63
C ASP A 20 8.47 -9.34 -15.86
N ALA A 21 7.71 -9.35 -14.76
CA ALA A 21 7.42 -10.58 -14.03
C ALA A 21 6.56 -11.56 -14.83
N MET A 22 5.59 -11.07 -15.61
CA MET A 22 4.73 -11.92 -16.46
C MET A 22 5.50 -12.54 -17.62
N ASP A 23 6.36 -11.77 -18.27
CA ASP A 23 7.08 -12.18 -19.48
C ASP A 23 8.43 -12.87 -19.16
N GLY A 24 8.92 -12.74 -17.93
CA GLY A 24 10.23 -13.25 -17.52
C GLY A 24 11.37 -12.41 -18.11
N THR A 25 11.20 -11.12 -18.16
CA THR A 25 12.17 -10.14 -18.66
C THR A 25 12.66 -9.22 -17.52
N GLY A 26 13.57 -8.30 -17.82
CA GLY A 26 14.09 -7.35 -16.85
C GLY A 26 14.65 -8.06 -15.59
N ASP A 27 14.24 -7.65 -14.43
CA ASP A 27 14.67 -8.22 -13.14
C ASP A 27 14.23 -9.68 -12.93
N PHE A 28 13.33 -10.19 -13.78
CA PHE A 28 12.82 -11.56 -13.73
C PHE A 28 13.40 -12.47 -14.83
N GLU A 29 14.37 -11.97 -15.61
CA GLU A 29 15.02 -12.77 -16.68
C GLU A 29 15.72 -14.01 -16.09
N GLY A 30 15.41 -15.18 -16.64
CA GLY A 30 16.00 -16.44 -16.21
C GLY A 30 15.50 -16.97 -14.85
N THR A 31 14.55 -16.33 -14.22
CA THR A 31 13.97 -16.78 -12.96
C THR A 31 12.90 -17.86 -13.16
N SER A 32 12.63 -18.64 -12.09
CA SER A 32 11.60 -19.69 -12.12
C SER A 32 10.18 -19.11 -12.15
N ASP A 33 9.20 -19.91 -12.60
CA ASP A 33 7.78 -19.55 -12.56
C ASP A 33 7.29 -19.21 -11.14
N THR A 34 7.86 -19.84 -10.12
CA THR A 34 7.53 -19.52 -8.72
C THR A 34 7.97 -18.10 -8.35
N VAL A 35 9.16 -17.68 -8.76
CA VAL A 35 9.69 -16.33 -8.55
C VAL A 35 8.83 -15.30 -9.28
N ARG A 36 8.53 -15.55 -10.55
CA ARG A 36 7.69 -14.71 -11.39
C ARG A 36 6.28 -14.54 -10.81
N TYR A 37 5.66 -15.64 -10.37
CA TYR A 37 4.35 -15.61 -9.71
C TYR A 37 4.35 -14.73 -8.45
N GLN A 38 5.38 -14.84 -7.60
CA GLN A 38 5.49 -13.98 -6.42
C GLN A 38 5.68 -12.51 -6.81
N GLY A 39 6.46 -12.23 -7.85
CA GLY A 39 6.61 -10.90 -8.41
C GLY A 39 5.25 -10.31 -8.82
N ILE A 40 4.51 -11.00 -9.69
CA ILE A 40 3.19 -10.57 -10.16
C ILE A 40 2.25 -10.31 -8.98
N ALA A 41 2.09 -11.31 -8.09
CA ALA A 41 1.14 -11.24 -6.98
C ALA A 41 1.43 -10.10 -5.99
N LYS A 42 2.70 -9.80 -5.74
CA LYS A 42 3.09 -8.76 -4.78
C LYS A 42 3.18 -7.38 -5.41
N LEU A 43 3.75 -7.26 -6.60
CA LEU A 43 3.83 -5.98 -7.30
C LEU A 43 2.44 -5.40 -7.59
N THR A 44 1.47 -6.23 -7.96
CA THR A 44 0.09 -5.79 -8.20
C THR A 44 -0.52 -5.14 -6.96
N VAL A 45 -0.33 -5.75 -5.78
CA VAL A 45 -0.84 -5.16 -4.52
C VAL A 45 -0.02 -3.94 -4.12
N ASN A 46 1.31 -4.07 -4.11
CA ASN A 46 2.17 -3.04 -3.54
C ASN A 46 2.23 -1.79 -4.41
N MET A 47 2.48 -1.94 -5.70
CA MET A 47 2.57 -0.81 -6.62
C MET A 47 1.20 -0.31 -7.11
N GLY A 48 0.19 -1.17 -7.14
CA GLY A 48 -1.18 -0.81 -7.50
C GLY A 48 -1.92 -0.23 -6.29
N MET A 49 -2.34 -1.08 -5.35
CA MET A 49 -3.25 -0.70 -4.26
C MET A 49 -2.66 0.36 -3.33
N VAL A 50 -1.39 0.22 -2.92
CA VAL A 50 -0.74 1.22 -2.05
C VAL A 50 -0.62 2.57 -2.73
N ALA A 51 -0.16 2.58 -3.98
CA ALA A 51 0.00 3.83 -4.70
C ALA A 51 -1.34 4.52 -4.97
N TYR A 52 -2.40 3.76 -5.28
CA TYR A 52 -3.73 4.34 -5.44
C TYR A 52 -4.34 4.80 -4.12
N THR A 53 -4.12 4.10 -3.01
CA THR A 53 -4.48 4.62 -1.68
C THR A 53 -3.89 6.03 -1.48
N ILE A 54 -2.59 6.18 -1.70
CA ILE A 54 -1.91 7.48 -1.53
C ILE A 54 -2.38 8.50 -2.56
N HIS A 55 -2.60 8.08 -3.82
CA HIS A 55 -3.11 8.95 -4.88
C HIS A 55 -4.47 9.53 -4.54
N GLU A 56 -5.40 8.71 -4.05
CA GLU A 56 -6.74 9.15 -3.72
C GLU A 56 -6.77 10.08 -2.49
N LEU A 57 -5.94 9.80 -1.46
CA LEU A 57 -5.79 10.71 -0.34
C LEU A 57 -5.25 12.08 -0.78
N ASN A 58 -4.23 12.11 -1.65
CA ASN A 58 -3.70 13.36 -2.18
C ASN A 58 -4.72 14.09 -3.08
N SER A 59 -5.51 13.36 -3.84
CA SER A 59 -6.60 13.90 -4.66
C SER A 59 -7.70 14.51 -3.80
N ALA A 60 -8.05 13.85 -2.69
CA ALA A 60 -8.99 14.36 -1.70
C ALA A 60 -8.49 15.69 -1.10
N ILE A 61 -7.22 15.74 -0.67
CA ILE A 61 -6.60 16.97 -0.13
C ILE A 61 -6.66 18.09 -1.16
N ALA A 62 -6.25 17.83 -2.40
CA ALA A 62 -6.26 18.85 -3.46
C ALA A 62 -7.68 19.37 -3.76
N LYS A 63 -8.69 18.51 -3.73
CA LYS A 63 -10.10 18.92 -3.90
C LYS A 63 -10.60 19.72 -2.69
N ALA A 64 -10.24 19.33 -1.48
CA ALA A 64 -10.60 20.07 -0.26
C ALA A 64 -9.97 21.47 -0.23
N ASP A 65 -8.71 21.59 -0.59
CA ASP A 65 -7.99 22.87 -0.70
C ASP A 65 -8.62 23.79 -1.77
N ALA A 66 -9.21 23.19 -2.82
CA ALA A 66 -9.97 23.91 -3.83
C ALA A 66 -11.43 24.22 -3.41
N GLY A 67 -11.84 23.85 -2.20
CA GLY A 67 -13.19 24.05 -1.66
C GLY A 67 -14.25 23.06 -2.17
N ASN A 68 -13.85 22.00 -2.88
CA ASN A 68 -14.78 20.97 -3.32
C ASN A 68 -14.91 19.85 -2.28
N ILE A 69 -15.89 20.00 -1.39
CA ILE A 69 -16.24 19.03 -0.33
C ILE A 69 -17.55 18.27 -0.62
N ASP A 70 -17.98 18.22 -1.86
CA ASP A 70 -19.15 17.45 -2.27
C ASP A 70 -18.93 15.95 -2.02
N ASN A 71 -19.93 15.27 -1.46
CA ASN A 71 -19.78 13.87 -1.07
C ASN A 71 -19.67 12.91 -2.27
N ASP A 72 -20.26 13.25 -3.41
CA ASP A 72 -20.34 12.35 -4.56
C ASP A 72 -19.19 12.55 -5.55
N THR A 73 -18.59 13.74 -5.59
CA THR A 73 -17.60 14.11 -6.62
C THR A 73 -16.39 14.87 -6.07
N GLY A 74 -16.43 15.23 -4.80
CA GLY A 74 -15.44 16.06 -4.12
C GLY A 74 -14.41 15.27 -3.33
N ALA A 75 -13.82 15.93 -2.33
CA ALA A 75 -12.78 15.37 -1.47
C ALA A 75 -13.24 14.14 -0.68
N PRO A 76 -14.44 14.07 -0.08
CA PRO A 76 -14.91 12.89 0.62
C PRO A 76 -14.99 11.64 -0.28
N HIS A 77 -15.40 11.80 -1.54
CA HIS A 77 -15.42 10.69 -2.50
C HIS A 77 -14.04 10.08 -2.72
N ASN A 78 -13.03 10.91 -3.01
CA ASN A 78 -11.66 10.38 -3.18
C ASN A 78 -11.09 9.78 -1.88
N TRP A 79 -11.46 10.34 -0.72
CA TRP A 79 -11.05 9.78 0.57
C TRP A 79 -11.60 8.37 0.78
N ASP A 80 -12.87 8.15 0.41
CA ASP A 80 -13.52 6.85 0.44
C ASP A 80 -12.90 5.87 -0.57
N GLU A 81 -12.59 6.32 -1.78
CA GLU A 81 -11.82 5.51 -2.75
C GLU A 81 -10.45 5.11 -2.20
N GLY A 82 -9.76 6.02 -1.51
CA GLY A 82 -8.50 5.71 -0.81
C GLY A 82 -8.67 4.61 0.24
N TRP A 83 -9.77 4.65 1.01
CA TRP A 83 -10.13 3.58 1.94
C TRP A 83 -10.40 2.26 1.22
N ALA A 84 -11.14 2.29 0.11
CA ALA A 84 -11.46 1.09 -0.66
C ALA A 84 -10.20 0.39 -1.21
N PHE A 85 -9.22 1.15 -1.72
CA PHE A 85 -7.93 0.59 -2.15
C PHE A 85 -7.10 0.06 -0.98
N PHE A 86 -7.14 0.71 0.16
CA PHE A 86 -6.42 0.29 1.36
C PHE A 86 -7.01 -0.99 1.97
N HIS A 87 -8.32 -0.99 2.20
CA HIS A 87 -9.01 -2.06 2.93
C HIS A 87 -9.36 -3.25 2.03
N GLY A 88 -9.86 -2.99 0.84
CA GLY A 88 -10.44 -4.00 -0.03
C GLY A 88 -11.87 -4.37 0.41
N PRO A 89 -12.46 -5.42 -0.17
CA PRO A 89 -13.81 -5.87 0.19
C PRO A 89 -13.87 -6.44 1.60
N ASP A 90 -14.96 -6.18 2.33
CA ASP A 90 -15.13 -6.55 3.74
C ASP A 90 -15.04 -8.07 4.01
N GLU A 91 -15.53 -8.88 3.07
CA GLU A 91 -15.58 -10.34 3.25
C GLU A 91 -14.26 -11.05 2.92
N ASP A 92 -13.45 -10.51 2.02
CA ASP A 92 -12.13 -11.05 1.64
C ASP A 92 -11.18 -9.96 1.18
N TYR A 93 -10.44 -9.39 2.11
CA TYR A 93 -9.39 -8.41 1.86
C TYR A 93 -7.98 -9.02 1.70
N SER A 94 -7.90 -10.28 1.28
CA SER A 94 -6.65 -11.05 1.21
C SER A 94 -5.55 -10.41 0.35
N CYS A 95 -5.93 -9.57 -0.61
CA CYS A 95 -5.05 -8.86 -1.53
C CYS A 95 -4.94 -7.35 -1.23
N SER A 96 -5.19 -6.91 0.00
CA SER A 96 -5.18 -5.50 0.37
C SER A 96 -3.96 -5.11 1.21
N PRO A 97 -3.58 -3.82 1.26
CA PRO A 97 -2.60 -3.30 2.21
C PRO A 97 -2.99 -3.57 3.67
N ALA A 98 -4.27 -3.52 4.01
CA ALA A 98 -4.79 -3.86 5.34
C ALA A 98 -4.42 -5.29 5.73
N LYS A 99 -4.57 -6.25 4.82
CA LYS A 99 -4.15 -7.65 5.07
C LYS A 99 -2.64 -7.81 5.22
N VAL A 100 -1.85 -6.98 4.56
CA VAL A 100 -0.40 -6.95 4.77
C VAL A 100 -0.09 -6.46 6.19
N MET A 101 -0.79 -5.44 6.70
CA MET A 101 -0.65 -4.96 8.07
C MET A 101 -0.89 -6.07 9.10
N GLU A 102 -1.99 -6.81 8.94
CA GLU A 102 -2.32 -7.94 9.81
C GLU A 102 -1.22 -9.01 9.81
N LYS A 103 -0.76 -9.42 8.62
CA LYS A 103 0.31 -10.41 8.48
C LYS A 103 1.63 -9.92 9.11
N ARG A 104 1.97 -8.67 8.95
CA ARG A 104 3.20 -8.10 9.55
C ARG A 104 3.07 -7.98 11.06
N ALA A 105 1.91 -7.59 11.57
CA ALA A 105 1.68 -7.57 13.01
C ALA A 105 1.88 -8.95 13.65
N GLY A 106 1.41 -10.01 13.00
CA GLY A 106 1.67 -11.39 13.44
C GLY A 106 3.14 -11.77 13.41
N ASP A 107 3.88 -11.35 12.37
CA ASP A 107 5.32 -11.64 12.26
C ASP A 107 6.19 -10.91 13.30
N PHE A 108 5.81 -9.70 13.69
CA PHE A 108 6.62 -8.80 14.53
C PHE A 108 6.04 -8.58 15.94
N GLY A 109 4.92 -9.23 16.27
CA GLY A 109 4.28 -9.08 17.59
C GLY A 109 3.76 -7.66 17.84
N THR A 110 3.28 -6.98 16.81
CA THR A 110 2.80 -5.59 16.86
C THR A 110 1.27 -5.48 16.76
N ALA A 111 0.55 -6.50 17.23
CA ALA A 111 -0.89 -6.46 17.43
C ALA A 111 -1.24 -5.88 18.81
N ASN A 112 -2.43 -5.28 18.92
CA ASN A 112 -3.00 -4.87 20.20
C ASN A 112 -3.55 -6.07 21.00
N ALA A 113 -4.16 -5.81 22.15
CA ALA A 113 -4.70 -6.85 23.03
C ALA A 113 -5.84 -7.68 22.38
N ASP A 114 -6.54 -7.12 21.40
CA ASP A 114 -7.62 -7.77 20.66
C ASP A 114 -7.11 -8.56 19.44
N GLY A 115 -5.79 -8.57 19.22
CA GLY A 115 -5.16 -9.25 18.09
C GLY A 115 -5.15 -8.44 16.79
N VAL A 116 -5.59 -7.19 16.81
CA VAL A 116 -5.61 -6.30 15.65
C VAL A 116 -4.26 -5.61 15.48
N ALA A 117 -3.78 -5.50 14.25
CA ALA A 117 -2.53 -4.80 13.97
C ALA A 117 -2.58 -3.34 14.41
N ASN A 118 -1.58 -2.88 15.19
CA ASN A 118 -1.53 -1.49 15.64
C ASN A 118 -1.51 -0.50 14.47
N THR A 119 -0.83 -0.83 13.38
CA THR A 119 -0.82 -0.01 12.16
C THR A 119 -2.18 0.04 11.49
N PHE A 120 -2.95 -1.06 11.49
CA PHE A 120 -4.32 -1.07 10.96
C PHE A 120 -5.24 -0.18 11.80
N SER A 121 -5.28 -0.39 13.13
CA SER A 121 -6.14 0.41 14.02
C SER A 121 -5.83 1.91 13.93
N ALA A 122 -4.55 2.27 13.83
CA ALA A 122 -4.16 3.67 13.68
C ALA A 122 -4.52 4.23 12.29
N THR A 123 -4.48 3.42 11.25
CA THR A 123 -4.90 3.83 9.90
C THR A 123 -6.41 4.00 9.83
N GLU A 124 -7.17 3.05 10.36
CA GLU A 124 -8.64 3.13 10.42
C GLU A 124 -9.10 4.40 11.16
N ALA A 125 -8.53 4.67 12.34
CA ALA A 125 -8.82 5.89 13.08
C ALA A 125 -8.49 7.15 12.27
N ALA A 126 -7.33 7.19 11.62
CA ALA A 126 -6.92 8.32 10.79
C ALA A 126 -7.85 8.51 9.58
N MET A 127 -8.35 7.44 8.96
CA MET A 127 -9.32 7.54 7.87
C MET A 127 -10.65 8.15 8.33
N VAL A 128 -11.14 7.76 9.51
CA VAL A 128 -12.37 8.33 10.12
C VAL A 128 -12.17 9.81 10.48
N ASP A 129 -11.07 10.13 11.16
CA ASP A 129 -10.76 11.50 11.59
C ASP A 129 -10.52 12.42 10.39
N GLY A 130 -9.83 11.92 9.36
CA GLY A 130 -9.56 12.66 8.13
C GLY A 130 -10.82 12.98 7.34
N LEU A 131 -11.78 12.06 7.24
CA LEU A 131 -13.06 12.32 6.60
C LEU A 131 -13.82 13.41 7.37
N ALA A 132 -13.84 13.35 8.70
CA ALA A 132 -14.48 14.37 9.52
C ALA A 132 -13.79 15.74 9.35
N ALA A 133 -12.47 15.78 9.28
CA ALA A 133 -11.69 16.98 9.04
C ALA A 133 -11.97 17.58 7.64
N LEU A 134 -12.08 16.75 6.59
CA LEU A 134 -12.47 17.20 5.25
C LEU A 134 -13.84 17.86 5.26
N GLN A 135 -14.82 17.24 5.90
CA GLN A 135 -16.19 17.78 6.01
C GLN A 135 -16.24 19.07 6.82
N ALA A 136 -15.34 19.24 7.79
CA ALA A 136 -15.21 20.46 8.60
C ALA A 136 -14.36 21.56 7.92
N GLY A 137 -13.67 21.28 6.82
CA GLY A 137 -12.71 22.20 6.21
C GLY A 137 -11.44 22.41 7.05
N ASP A 138 -11.08 21.44 7.90
CA ASP A 138 -9.87 21.47 8.74
C ASP A 138 -8.67 20.93 7.96
N ALA A 139 -7.95 21.84 7.29
CA ALA A 139 -6.80 21.51 6.47
C ALA A 139 -5.65 20.83 7.25
N ALA A 140 -5.43 21.22 8.48
CA ALA A 140 -4.41 20.60 9.33
C ALA A 140 -4.82 19.17 9.72
N GLY A 141 -6.10 18.95 10.02
CA GLY A 141 -6.65 17.66 10.40
C GLY A 141 -6.56 16.64 9.28
N TYR A 142 -7.06 16.94 8.08
CA TYR A 142 -7.02 15.94 6.98
C TYR A 142 -5.61 15.68 6.47
N THR A 143 -4.72 16.68 6.48
CA THR A 143 -3.30 16.46 6.12
C THR A 143 -2.63 15.54 7.14
N ALA A 144 -2.79 15.78 8.43
CA ALA A 144 -2.22 14.93 9.49
C ALA A 144 -2.77 13.49 9.45
N ALA A 145 -4.04 13.33 9.09
CA ALA A 145 -4.65 12.03 8.91
C ALA A 145 -4.01 11.26 7.73
N ALA A 146 -3.87 11.90 6.57
CA ALA A 146 -3.19 11.31 5.41
C ALA A 146 -1.73 10.92 5.73
N ASP A 147 -0.98 11.78 6.40
CA ASP A 147 0.39 11.51 6.84
C ASP A 147 0.45 10.28 7.77
N THR A 148 -0.55 10.11 8.63
CA THR A 148 -0.67 8.96 9.53
C THR A 148 -0.90 7.67 8.74
N VAL A 149 -1.76 7.67 7.73
CA VAL A 149 -1.97 6.52 6.83
C VAL A 149 -0.69 6.15 6.12
N VAL A 150 -0.01 7.12 5.48
CA VAL A 150 1.26 6.91 4.77
C VAL A 150 2.33 6.36 5.71
N LYS A 151 2.48 6.92 6.90
CA LYS A 151 3.42 6.42 7.92
C LYS A 151 3.18 4.96 8.27
N ASN A 152 1.94 4.55 8.47
CA ASN A 152 1.59 3.18 8.82
C ASN A 152 1.84 2.21 7.65
N LEU A 153 1.60 2.63 6.42
CA LEU A 153 2.00 1.89 5.22
C LEU A 153 3.52 1.70 5.19
N VAL A 154 4.30 2.76 5.36
CA VAL A 154 5.77 2.70 5.38
C VAL A 154 6.28 1.75 6.46
N ILE A 155 5.74 1.80 7.69
CA ILE A 155 6.08 0.86 8.77
C ILE A 155 5.82 -0.58 8.33
N THR A 156 4.63 -0.85 7.80
CA THR A 156 4.22 -2.20 7.39
C THR A 156 5.10 -2.77 6.29
N TYR A 157 5.40 -1.97 5.28
CA TYR A 157 6.19 -2.41 4.14
C TYR A 157 7.67 -2.53 4.50
N SER A 158 8.19 -1.68 5.39
CA SER A 158 9.53 -1.86 5.97
C SER A 158 9.64 -3.17 6.76
N GLN A 159 8.63 -3.52 7.55
CA GLN A 159 8.58 -4.82 8.23
C GLN A 159 8.57 -5.98 7.22
N ALA A 160 7.87 -5.85 6.11
CA ALA A 160 7.86 -6.88 5.07
C ALA A 160 9.25 -7.07 4.45
N VAL A 161 9.95 -5.99 4.11
CA VAL A 161 11.32 -6.04 3.60
C VAL A 161 12.24 -6.73 4.61
N LEU A 162 12.22 -6.32 5.87
CA LEU A 162 13.03 -6.92 6.93
C LEU A 162 12.76 -8.42 7.09
N LYS A 163 11.49 -8.83 7.06
CA LYS A 163 11.10 -10.24 7.13
C LYS A 163 11.71 -11.06 6.00
N TYR A 164 11.61 -10.59 4.76
CA TYR A 164 12.10 -11.34 3.62
C TYR A 164 13.62 -11.32 3.50
N THR A 165 14.27 -10.24 3.91
CA THR A 165 15.73 -10.19 4.07
C THR A 165 16.21 -11.26 5.06
N TYR A 166 15.58 -11.38 6.23
CA TYR A 166 15.88 -12.43 7.21
C TYR A 166 15.63 -13.84 6.65
N LYS A 167 14.53 -14.00 5.88
CA LYS A 167 14.22 -15.31 5.26
C LYS A 167 15.24 -15.70 4.19
N MET A 168 15.73 -14.75 3.41
CA MET A 168 16.80 -15.00 2.43
C MET A 168 18.10 -15.43 3.12
N ASP A 169 18.45 -14.78 4.22
CA ASP A 169 19.65 -15.13 5.00
C ASP A 169 19.53 -16.51 5.64
N SER A 170 18.34 -16.85 6.16
CA SER A 170 18.09 -18.12 6.86
C SER A 170 17.82 -19.30 5.93
N ASN A 171 17.41 -19.08 4.68
CA ASN A 171 17.04 -20.10 3.70
C ASN A 171 17.41 -19.68 2.28
N THR A 172 18.68 -19.87 1.96
CA THR A 172 19.28 -19.47 0.68
C THR A 172 18.76 -20.22 -0.54
N THR A 173 18.00 -21.29 -0.36
CA THR A 173 17.45 -22.11 -1.46
C THR A 173 16.05 -21.67 -1.88
N ALA A 174 15.41 -20.78 -1.15
CA ALA A 174 14.05 -20.35 -1.41
C ALA A 174 14.02 -19.03 -2.21
N GLU A 175 14.31 -19.12 -3.50
CA GLU A 175 14.33 -17.98 -4.46
C GLU A 175 13.10 -17.07 -4.36
N LYS A 176 11.93 -17.63 -4.01
CA LYS A 176 10.69 -16.86 -3.85
C LYS A 176 10.82 -15.72 -2.82
N TYR A 177 11.67 -15.86 -1.80
CA TYR A 177 11.84 -14.82 -0.79
C TYR A 177 12.56 -13.59 -1.33
N GLN A 178 13.43 -13.79 -2.33
CA GLN A 178 14.04 -12.67 -3.04
C GLN A 178 12.99 -11.88 -3.83
N ALA A 179 12.11 -12.56 -4.57
CA ALA A 179 11.05 -11.91 -5.32
C ALA A 179 10.03 -11.19 -4.39
N GLU A 180 9.67 -11.83 -3.27
CA GLU A 180 8.79 -11.21 -2.29
C GLU A 180 9.44 -9.98 -1.64
N GLY A 181 10.70 -10.08 -1.24
CA GLY A 181 11.47 -8.96 -0.67
C GLY A 181 11.63 -7.82 -1.66
N TYR A 182 11.97 -8.12 -2.91
CA TYR A 182 12.05 -7.15 -4.00
C TYR A 182 10.73 -6.40 -4.19
N ALA A 183 9.62 -7.12 -4.32
CA ALA A 183 8.31 -6.52 -4.55
C ALA A 183 7.78 -5.66 -3.38
N PHE A 184 8.25 -5.90 -2.16
CA PHE A 184 7.95 -5.04 -1.01
C PHE A 184 8.89 -3.83 -0.92
N TRP A 185 10.08 -3.92 -1.48
CA TRP A 185 11.03 -2.83 -1.55
C TRP A 185 10.68 -1.80 -2.63
N MET A 186 10.21 -2.24 -3.80
CA MET A 186 9.76 -1.39 -4.92
C MET A 186 8.59 -0.50 -4.56
#